data_ccdf6f100f2372112ee3f807a34d225f
#
_entry.id   ccdf6f100f2372112ee3f807a34d225f
#
_cell.length_a   1.000
_cell.length_b   1.000
_cell.length_c   1.000
_cell.angle_alpha   90.00
_cell.angle_beta   90.00
_cell.angle_gamma   90.00
#
_symmetry.space_group_name_H-M   'P 1'
#
loop_
_entity.id
_entity.type
_entity.pdbx_description
1 polymer ?
#
loop_
_entity_poly.entity_id
_entity_poly.type
_entity_poly.pdbx_seq_one_letter_code
_entity_poly.pdbx_strand_id
1 'polypeptide(L)'
;MYKFIDKIDPKKHDEFVEKSVYCNLLQSSSWAKVKSNWSHEIVGVYEGETLVASSLVLIKKLPLSFTMMYLPRGPIMDYDNQELVQFFFKAIRKWAKKRHCLFIKLDPGIHYSDYHLGDQRIVNEDAIRKLKVLENAKVKHQGFPLDFSSTIQPRFHMVVYANEFGEDCLTKKGAKNLKIALKKHLDTKIGYNTTYLDDFSRVMNCTENRKGISLRNKDYYKLLLDTYGQNAFLTVTYLDLDQTYHEIYERYTKCQKDIEECPENATKKLFKLEETNASLTREVKFLEEQRIKHGSKVCVCGTLTVIYGKTSEILYAGMDNDFKRYMGPYLTWYKTIEECFERGCVSSNMGGVEGTLKGGLVDFKSVFHPTINEFIGEFDLPVNKMLYSLSEMAYKLRKHKNKHK
;
A
#
# COMPACT_ATOMS: atom_id res chain seq x y z
N MET A 1 -5.86 37.83 -8.18
CA MET A 1 -5.01 38.07 -6.99
C MET A 1 -5.17 36.86 -6.04
N TYR A 2 -4.07 36.26 -5.65
CA TYR A 2 -4.08 35.10 -4.76
C TYR A 2 -4.32 35.48 -3.29
N LYS A 3 -5.15 34.67 -2.59
CA LYS A 3 -5.45 34.82 -1.16
C LYS A 3 -5.25 33.49 -0.45
N PHE A 4 -4.36 33.44 0.57
CA PHE A 4 -4.16 32.26 1.39
C PHE A 4 -5.19 32.20 2.53
N ILE A 5 -5.80 31.02 2.69
CA ILE A 5 -6.79 30.72 3.74
C ILE A 5 -6.29 29.53 4.55
N ASP A 6 -6.31 29.63 5.86
CA ASP A 6 -5.75 28.65 6.78
C ASP A 6 -6.78 27.69 7.42
N LYS A 7 -8.04 27.80 7.00
CA LYS A 7 -9.13 26.90 7.38
C LYS A 7 -10.09 26.75 6.19
N ILE A 8 -9.74 25.82 5.32
CA ILE A 8 -10.62 25.43 4.21
C ILE A 8 -11.67 24.46 4.72
N ASP A 9 -12.89 24.59 4.28
CA ASP A 9 -13.95 23.63 4.54
C ASP A 9 -13.55 22.25 4.03
N PRO A 10 -13.62 21.18 4.87
CA PRO A 10 -13.18 19.83 4.49
C PRO A 10 -13.85 19.31 3.23
N LYS A 11 -15.15 19.61 3.01
CA LYS A 11 -15.87 19.15 1.83
C LYS A 11 -15.36 19.83 0.55
N LYS A 12 -15.11 21.15 0.61
CA LYS A 12 -14.53 21.89 -0.53
C LYS A 12 -13.11 21.42 -0.86
N HIS A 13 -12.35 21.08 0.19
CA HIS A 13 -11.02 20.49 0.01
C HIS A 13 -11.11 19.13 -0.70
N ASP A 14 -11.93 18.21 -0.19
CA ASP A 14 -12.07 16.87 -0.77
C ASP A 14 -12.58 16.94 -2.21
N GLU A 15 -13.59 17.78 -2.52
CA GLU A 15 -14.07 18.00 -3.89
C GLU A 15 -12.98 18.54 -4.84
N PHE A 16 -12.06 19.37 -4.33
CA PHE A 16 -10.93 19.89 -5.10
C PHE A 16 -9.87 18.81 -5.34
N VAL A 17 -9.53 18.04 -4.28
CA VAL A 17 -8.53 16.97 -4.35
C VAL A 17 -8.98 15.84 -5.29
N GLU A 18 -10.23 15.39 -5.16
CA GLU A 18 -10.78 14.27 -5.96
C GLU A 18 -10.81 14.56 -7.47
N LYS A 19 -10.89 15.83 -7.87
CA LYS A 19 -10.86 16.25 -9.28
C LYS A 19 -9.44 16.42 -9.83
N SER A 20 -8.44 16.40 -8.96
CA SER A 20 -7.04 16.64 -9.36
C SER A 20 -6.40 15.38 -9.94
N VAL A 21 -5.49 15.55 -10.89
CA VAL A 21 -4.58 14.49 -11.36
C VAL A 21 -3.62 13.99 -10.26
N TYR A 22 -3.45 14.79 -9.20
CA TYR A 22 -2.67 14.46 -8.01
C TYR A 22 -3.54 13.93 -6.86
N CYS A 23 -4.77 13.48 -7.16
CA CYS A 23 -5.66 12.89 -6.16
C CYS A 23 -4.94 11.77 -5.39
N ASN A 24 -4.94 11.87 -4.07
CA ASN A 24 -4.34 10.84 -3.23
C ASN A 24 -5.07 10.76 -1.88
N LEU A 25 -5.30 9.56 -1.39
CA LEU A 25 -5.95 9.26 -0.12
C LEU A 25 -5.34 10.04 1.06
N LEU A 26 -4.02 10.23 1.06
CA LEU A 26 -3.32 10.91 2.16
C LEU A 26 -3.63 12.42 2.23
N GLN A 27 -4.24 12.97 1.20
CA GLN A 27 -4.76 14.34 1.18
C GLN A 27 -6.24 14.42 1.54
N SER A 28 -6.96 13.30 1.69
CA SER A 28 -8.36 13.37 2.12
C SER A 28 -8.51 14.00 3.51
N SER A 29 -9.54 14.78 3.73
CA SER A 29 -9.85 15.35 5.05
C SER A 29 -10.03 14.25 6.12
N SER A 30 -10.54 13.11 5.73
CA SER A 30 -10.72 11.92 6.57
C SER A 30 -9.41 11.29 7.02
N TRP A 31 -8.31 11.44 6.26
CA TRP A 31 -7.00 10.94 6.68
C TRP A 31 -6.50 11.56 7.98
N ALA A 32 -6.89 12.80 8.25
CA ALA A 32 -6.57 13.48 9.50
C ALA A 32 -7.13 12.73 10.73
N LYS A 33 -8.31 12.13 10.62
CA LYS A 33 -8.93 11.32 11.69
C LYS A 33 -8.13 10.04 11.95
N VAL A 34 -7.62 9.41 10.88
CA VAL A 34 -6.75 8.23 10.98
C VAL A 34 -5.40 8.56 11.62
N LYS A 35 -4.89 9.79 11.41
CA LYS A 35 -3.65 10.31 12.00
C LYS A 35 -3.89 11.09 13.29
N SER A 36 -4.80 10.63 14.15
CA SER A 36 -5.22 11.30 15.39
C SER A 36 -4.12 11.65 16.39
N ASN A 37 -2.92 11.05 16.25
CA ASN A 37 -1.74 11.40 17.04
C ASN A 37 -1.00 12.68 16.55
N TRP A 38 -1.46 13.31 15.46
CA TRP A 38 -1.03 14.59 14.95
C TRP A 38 -2.23 15.54 14.94
N SER A 39 -2.03 16.81 15.26
CA SER A 39 -3.03 17.83 14.95
C SER A 39 -2.98 18.13 13.45
N HIS A 40 -4.04 18.74 12.92
CA HIS A 40 -4.14 19.02 11.49
C HIS A 40 -4.87 20.34 11.23
N GLU A 41 -4.63 20.88 10.05
CA GLU A 41 -5.37 21.97 9.43
C GLU A 41 -5.49 21.71 7.93
N ILE A 42 -6.48 22.27 7.29
CA ILE A 42 -6.62 22.29 5.84
C ILE A 42 -6.40 23.72 5.38
N VAL A 43 -5.38 23.91 4.55
CA VAL A 43 -5.02 25.23 4.03
C VAL A 43 -5.21 25.29 2.52
N GLY A 44 -5.40 26.47 1.96
CA GLY A 44 -5.52 26.62 0.52
C GLY A 44 -5.27 28.03 0.02
N VAL A 45 -5.30 28.17 -1.29
CA VAL A 45 -5.18 29.45 -2.00
C VAL A 45 -6.40 29.62 -2.91
N TYR A 46 -7.01 30.77 -2.81
CA TYR A 46 -8.06 31.22 -3.72
C TYR A 46 -7.52 32.23 -4.72
N GLU A 47 -7.99 32.16 -5.96
CA GLU A 47 -7.93 33.21 -6.96
C GLU A 47 -9.34 33.73 -7.19
N GLY A 48 -9.62 34.97 -6.71
CA GLY A 48 -10.99 35.40 -6.56
C GLY A 48 -11.78 34.49 -5.62
N GLU A 49 -12.81 33.85 -6.14
CA GLU A 49 -13.63 32.87 -5.40
C GLU A 49 -13.29 31.39 -5.71
N THR A 50 -12.35 31.17 -6.62
CA THR A 50 -11.95 29.83 -7.05
C THR A 50 -10.82 29.28 -6.19
N LEU A 51 -10.99 28.09 -5.61
CA LEU A 51 -9.91 27.37 -4.93
C LEU A 51 -8.94 26.82 -5.99
N VAL A 52 -7.68 27.28 -5.96
CA VAL A 52 -6.63 26.90 -6.94
C VAL A 52 -5.49 26.08 -6.34
N ALA A 53 -5.39 26.04 -5.00
CA ALA A 53 -4.49 25.14 -4.30
C ALA A 53 -5.09 24.75 -2.96
N SER A 54 -4.91 23.50 -2.54
CA SER A 54 -5.34 23.02 -1.22
C SER A 54 -4.41 21.95 -0.68
N SER A 55 -4.28 21.86 0.65
CA SER A 55 -3.51 20.81 1.29
C SER A 55 -4.00 20.50 2.69
N LEU A 56 -4.11 19.20 2.99
CA LEU A 56 -4.11 18.71 4.35
C LEU A 56 -2.70 18.88 4.93
N VAL A 57 -2.59 19.53 6.08
CA VAL A 57 -1.35 19.74 6.82
C VAL A 57 -1.42 18.98 8.14
N LEU A 58 -0.61 17.96 8.30
CA LEU A 58 -0.42 17.27 9.56
C LEU A 58 0.63 18.00 10.39
N ILE A 59 0.36 18.24 11.69
CA ILE A 59 1.20 19.03 12.57
C ILE A 59 1.65 18.17 13.74
N LYS A 60 2.96 17.92 13.82
CA LYS A 60 3.60 17.18 14.91
C LYS A 60 4.19 18.13 15.92
N LYS A 61 3.84 17.95 17.19
CA LYS A 61 4.52 18.65 18.30
C LYS A 61 5.92 18.09 18.49
N LEU A 62 6.88 18.98 18.68
CA LEU A 62 8.27 18.69 18.97
C LEU A 62 8.60 19.24 20.37
N PRO A 63 9.76 18.88 20.98
CA PRO A 63 10.22 19.47 22.22
C PRO A 63 10.31 21.00 22.15
N LEU A 64 10.28 21.67 23.30
CA LEU A 64 10.37 23.13 23.44
C LEU A 64 9.27 23.90 22.69
N SER A 65 8.05 23.33 22.63
CA SER A 65 6.88 23.92 21.95
C SER A 65 7.09 24.18 20.44
N PHE A 66 8.09 23.62 19.84
CA PHE A 66 8.24 23.64 18.38
C PHE A 66 7.26 22.66 17.70
N THR A 67 7.09 22.87 16.40
CA THR A 67 6.31 21.96 15.56
C THR A 67 7.08 21.60 14.28
N MET A 68 6.70 20.49 13.69
CA MET A 68 7.00 20.08 12.33
C MET A 68 5.70 19.87 11.60
N MET A 69 5.61 20.29 10.36
CA MET A 69 4.44 20.09 9.52
C MET A 69 4.75 19.11 8.38
N TYR A 70 3.74 18.37 7.96
CA TYR A 70 3.85 17.44 6.85
C TYR A 70 2.62 17.55 5.94
N LEU A 71 2.87 17.70 4.65
CA LEU A 71 1.88 17.72 3.58
C LEU A 71 1.96 16.39 2.81
N PRO A 72 1.25 15.32 3.26
CA PRO A 72 1.38 14.00 2.66
C PRO A 72 0.85 13.99 1.23
N ARG A 73 1.66 13.61 0.25
CA ARG A 73 1.32 13.62 -1.18
C ARG A 73 0.79 14.96 -1.70
N GLY A 74 1.06 16.04 -0.98
CA GLY A 74 0.59 17.39 -1.31
C GLY A 74 1.74 18.40 -1.41
N PRO A 75 1.36 19.68 -1.60
CA PRO A 75 0.01 20.21 -1.79
C PRO A 75 -0.61 19.84 -3.13
N ILE A 76 -1.94 19.92 -3.24
CA ILE A 76 -2.66 19.74 -4.50
C ILE A 76 -2.81 21.10 -5.16
N MET A 77 -2.18 21.28 -6.32
CA MET A 77 -2.21 22.52 -7.11
C MET A 77 -1.69 22.26 -8.52
N ASP A 78 -1.83 23.26 -9.39
CA ASP A 78 -1.12 23.28 -10.66
C ASP A 78 0.36 23.69 -10.43
N TYR A 79 1.26 22.72 -10.60
CA TYR A 79 2.71 22.92 -10.45
C TYR A 79 3.38 23.61 -11.65
N ASP A 80 2.69 23.76 -12.78
CA ASP A 80 3.17 24.51 -13.95
C ASP A 80 2.94 26.02 -13.76
N ASN A 81 2.00 26.39 -12.89
CA ASN A 81 1.75 27.79 -12.51
C ASN A 81 2.79 28.25 -11.47
N GLN A 82 3.93 28.75 -11.94
CA GLN A 82 5.05 29.18 -11.09
C GLN A 82 4.67 30.28 -10.08
N GLU A 83 3.78 31.21 -10.46
CA GLU A 83 3.33 32.27 -9.57
C GLU A 83 2.52 31.71 -8.41
N LEU A 84 1.58 30.79 -8.69
CA LEU A 84 0.81 30.10 -7.66
C LEU A 84 1.71 29.31 -6.70
N VAL A 85 2.66 28.54 -7.24
CA VAL A 85 3.62 27.75 -6.44
C VAL A 85 4.43 28.66 -5.51
N GLN A 86 5.01 29.75 -6.04
CA GLN A 86 5.77 30.69 -5.23
C GLN A 86 4.89 31.34 -4.15
N PHE A 87 3.68 31.77 -4.51
CA PHE A 87 2.73 32.37 -3.57
C PHE A 87 2.38 31.39 -2.45
N PHE A 88 1.99 30.16 -2.78
CA PHE A 88 1.62 29.12 -1.81
C PHE A 88 2.73 28.87 -0.80
N PHE A 89 3.95 28.60 -1.26
CA PHE A 89 5.07 28.28 -0.36
C PHE A 89 5.54 29.47 0.47
N LYS A 90 5.45 30.68 -0.05
CA LYS A 90 5.70 31.91 0.72
C LYS A 90 4.64 32.10 1.81
N ALA A 91 3.37 31.90 1.49
CA ALA A 91 2.25 32.08 2.41
C ALA A 91 2.24 31.04 3.52
N ILE A 92 2.34 29.72 3.16
CA ILE A 92 2.36 28.63 4.15
C ILE A 92 3.56 28.74 5.08
N ARG A 93 4.72 29.16 4.58
CA ARG A 93 5.92 29.40 5.42
C ARG A 93 5.67 30.50 6.46
N LYS A 94 5.02 31.61 6.05
CA LYS A 94 4.63 32.70 6.98
C LYS A 94 3.61 32.22 8.01
N TRP A 95 2.66 31.42 7.61
CA TRP A 95 1.63 30.81 8.47
C TRP A 95 2.26 29.82 9.47
N ALA A 96 3.15 28.95 9.01
CA ALA A 96 3.86 27.98 9.83
C ALA A 96 4.79 28.63 10.86
N LYS A 97 5.43 29.77 10.50
CA LYS A 97 6.28 30.52 11.42
C LYS A 97 5.52 30.99 12.68
N LYS A 98 4.27 31.40 12.53
CA LYS A 98 3.39 31.79 13.66
C LYS A 98 3.03 30.64 14.60
N ARG A 99 3.30 29.38 14.17
CA ARG A 99 3.04 28.13 14.91
C ARG A 99 4.34 27.45 15.38
N HIS A 100 5.42 28.23 15.50
CA HIS A 100 6.74 27.75 15.92
C HIS A 100 7.25 26.55 15.11
N CYS A 101 6.88 26.48 13.81
CA CYS A 101 7.29 25.39 12.94
C CYS A 101 8.77 25.55 12.56
N LEU A 102 9.52 24.46 12.65
CA LEU A 102 10.93 24.42 12.23
C LEU A 102 11.06 24.28 10.72
N PHE A 103 10.31 23.35 10.15
CA PHE A 103 10.24 23.09 8.72
C PHE A 103 8.94 22.40 8.34
N ILE A 104 8.58 22.49 7.08
CA ILE A 104 7.48 21.76 6.49
C ILE A 104 8.06 20.71 5.56
N LYS A 105 7.71 19.45 5.77
CA LYS A 105 8.03 18.32 4.88
C LYS A 105 6.89 18.09 3.92
N LEU A 106 7.19 17.73 2.68
CA LEU A 106 6.19 17.38 1.65
C LEU A 106 6.76 16.34 0.68
N ASP A 107 5.89 15.60 0.05
CA ASP A 107 6.22 14.58 -0.94
C ASP A 107 5.15 14.52 -2.04
N PRO A 108 5.08 15.57 -2.91
CA PRO A 108 3.98 15.72 -3.87
C PRO A 108 3.84 14.49 -4.76
N GLY A 109 2.58 14.24 -5.18
CA GLY A 109 2.19 13.10 -6.01
C GLY A 109 2.66 13.19 -7.47
N ILE A 110 3.79 13.86 -7.73
CA ILE A 110 4.36 14.02 -9.07
C ILE A 110 5.15 12.76 -9.43
N HIS A 111 4.82 12.13 -10.55
CA HIS A 111 5.54 10.97 -11.05
C HIS A 111 6.80 11.41 -11.79
N TYR A 112 7.96 10.94 -11.29
CA TYR A 112 9.27 11.18 -11.89
C TYR A 112 9.53 10.25 -13.08
N SER A 113 9.00 9.03 -13.03
CA SER A 113 9.04 8.05 -14.12
C SER A 113 7.93 7.02 -13.90
N ASP A 114 7.31 6.54 -14.99
CA ASP A 114 6.34 5.46 -14.99
C ASP A 114 6.78 4.40 -16.01
N TYR A 115 6.88 3.13 -15.58
CA TYR A 115 7.36 2.03 -16.43
C TYR A 115 6.98 0.66 -15.87
N HIS A 116 6.97 -0.38 -16.69
CA HIS A 116 6.82 -1.75 -16.21
C HIS A 116 8.17 -2.36 -15.81
N LEU A 117 8.11 -3.37 -14.94
CA LEU A 117 9.32 -4.07 -14.50
C LEU A 117 10.01 -4.76 -15.69
N GLY A 118 11.25 -4.38 -15.96
CA GLY A 118 12.05 -4.86 -17.10
C GLY A 118 12.10 -3.89 -18.27
N ASP A 119 11.27 -2.87 -18.31
CA ASP A 119 11.31 -1.84 -19.32
C ASP A 119 12.39 -0.80 -19.05
N GLN A 120 12.73 -0.04 -20.09
CA GLN A 120 13.62 1.11 -19.94
C GLN A 120 12.95 2.19 -19.10
N ARG A 121 13.59 2.56 -17.98
CA ARG A 121 13.17 3.69 -17.15
C ARG A 121 13.47 5.00 -17.88
N ILE A 122 12.41 5.76 -18.21
CA ILE A 122 12.51 7.08 -18.84
C ILE A 122 12.03 8.12 -17.84
N VAL A 123 12.86 9.12 -17.58
CA VAL A 123 12.51 10.23 -16.68
C VAL A 123 11.55 11.18 -17.38
N ASN A 124 10.49 11.56 -16.69
CA ASN A 124 9.50 12.51 -17.17
C ASN A 124 10.08 13.93 -17.18
N GLU A 125 10.22 14.54 -18.33
CA GLU A 125 10.74 15.93 -18.47
C GLU A 125 9.85 16.94 -17.73
N ASP A 126 8.55 16.69 -17.66
CA ASP A 126 7.60 17.50 -16.91
C ASP A 126 7.92 17.51 -15.41
N ALA A 127 8.27 16.33 -14.85
CA ALA A 127 8.70 16.24 -13.45
C ALA A 127 10.00 17.02 -13.19
N ILE A 128 10.91 17.04 -14.15
CA ILE A 128 12.16 17.84 -14.05
C ILE A 128 11.83 19.33 -14.02
N ARG A 129 10.88 19.79 -14.85
CA ARG A 129 10.42 21.20 -14.83
C ARG A 129 9.78 21.55 -13.48
N LYS A 130 8.88 20.72 -12.98
CA LYS A 130 8.19 20.89 -11.69
C LYS A 130 9.16 20.89 -10.50
N LEU A 131 10.20 20.05 -10.55
CA LEU A 131 11.28 20.05 -9.56
C LEU A 131 11.97 21.42 -9.49
N LYS A 132 12.33 22.01 -10.64
CA LYS A 132 12.93 23.35 -10.71
C LYS A 132 11.99 24.43 -10.18
N VAL A 133 10.68 24.34 -10.46
CA VAL A 133 9.66 25.26 -9.95
C VAL A 133 9.61 25.22 -8.43
N LEU A 134 9.62 24.03 -7.84
CA LEU A 134 9.67 23.84 -6.37
C LEU A 134 10.94 24.40 -5.76
N GLU A 135 12.11 24.13 -6.35
CA GLU A 135 13.39 24.68 -5.89
C GLU A 135 13.43 26.21 -5.95
N ASN A 136 12.88 26.82 -7.01
CA ASN A 136 12.73 28.27 -7.15
C ASN A 136 11.85 28.87 -6.04
N ALA A 137 10.83 28.12 -5.58
CA ALA A 137 10.01 28.48 -4.43
C ALA A 137 10.69 28.23 -3.07
N LYS A 138 12.00 27.92 -3.06
CA LYS A 138 12.83 27.65 -1.87
C LYS A 138 12.43 26.39 -1.10
N VAL A 139 11.88 25.41 -1.80
CA VAL A 139 11.60 24.07 -1.30
C VAL A 139 12.80 23.19 -1.65
N LYS A 140 13.45 22.63 -0.63
CA LYS A 140 14.72 21.90 -0.79
C LYS A 140 14.44 20.41 -1.08
N HIS A 141 14.82 19.93 -2.23
CA HIS A 141 14.74 18.51 -2.57
C HIS A 141 15.69 17.67 -1.73
N GLN A 142 15.24 16.49 -1.27
CA GLN A 142 16.02 15.59 -0.40
C GLN A 142 16.74 14.47 -1.18
N GLY A 143 16.80 14.58 -2.51
CA GLY A 143 17.42 13.58 -3.38
C GLY A 143 16.49 12.44 -3.76
N PHE A 144 17.07 11.43 -4.38
CA PHE A 144 16.35 10.27 -4.93
C PHE A 144 16.76 8.95 -4.24
N PRO A 145 16.44 8.77 -2.93
CA PRO A 145 16.79 7.55 -2.22
C PRO A 145 16.07 6.35 -2.81
N LEU A 146 16.73 5.20 -2.82
CA LEU A 146 16.16 3.90 -3.24
C LEU A 146 15.63 3.11 -2.04
N ASP A 147 16.16 3.37 -0.86
CA ASP A 147 15.80 2.70 0.39
C ASP A 147 14.38 3.11 0.81
N PHE A 148 13.51 2.13 0.99
CA PHE A 148 12.11 2.26 1.41
C PHE A 148 11.96 3.06 2.71
N SER A 149 12.90 2.92 3.64
CA SER A 149 12.85 3.56 4.96
C SER A 149 13.45 4.97 4.99
N SER A 150 14.00 5.44 3.88
CA SER A 150 14.68 6.74 3.81
C SER A 150 13.74 7.93 3.74
N THR A 151 12.47 7.70 3.34
CA THR A 151 11.42 8.69 3.16
C THR A 151 10.21 8.37 4.04
N ILE A 152 9.33 9.35 4.30
CA ILE A 152 8.07 9.11 5.05
C ILE A 152 7.14 8.21 4.23
N GLN A 153 7.02 8.48 2.92
CA GLN A 153 6.30 7.62 1.98
C GLN A 153 7.29 7.00 1.00
N PRO A 154 7.09 5.74 0.61
CA PRO A 154 7.92 5.12 -0.42
C PRO A 154 7.93 5.92 -1.72
N ARG A 155 9.09 5.99 -2.36
CA ARG A 155 9.22 6.65 -3.67
C ARG A 155 8.70 5.80 -4.82
N PHE A 156 8.72 4.49 -4.68
CA PHE A 156 8.31 3.54 -5.72
C PHE A 156 7.04 2.84 -5.27
N HIS A 157 5.99 2.95 -6.07
CA HIS A 157 4.75 2.20 -5.87
C HIS A 157 4.50 1.30 -7.08
N MET A 158 3.83 0.18 -6.86
CA MET A 158 3.32 -0.68 -7.92
C MET A 158 1.81 -0.46 -8.04
N VAL A 159 1.38 -0.01 -9.21
CA VAL A 159 -0.01 0.40 -9.47
C VAL A 159 -0.55 -0.34 -10.67
N VAL A 160 -1.74 -0.93 -10.55
CA VAL A 160 -2.46 -1.51 -11.67
C VAL A 160 -3.48 -0.49 -12.16
N TYR A 161 -3.51 -0.26 -13.47
CA TYR A 161 -4.49 0.62 -14.11
C TYR A 161 -5.63 -0.21 -14.73
N ALA A 162 -6.84 0.35 -14.74
CA ALA A 162 -8.04 -0.37 -15.16
C ALA A 162 -8.00 -0.86 -16.62
N ASN A 163 -7.33 -0.11 -17.51
CA ASN A 163 -7.13 -0.47 -18.91
C ASN A 163 -6.06 -1.56 -19.12
N GLU A 164 -5.34 -1.93 -18.07
CA GLU A 164 -4.27 -2.94 -18.06
C GLU A 164 -4.60 -4.09 -17.10
N PHE A 165 -5.86 -4.23 -16.71
CA PHE A 165 -6.31 -5.27 -15.78
C PHE A 165 -7.14 -6.34 -16.48
N GLY A 166 -6.86 -7.62 -16.15
CA GLY A 166 -7.57 -8.80 -16.62
C GLY A 166 -6.69 -10.05 -16.48
N GLU A 167 -7.25 -11.22 -16.67
CA GLU A 167 -6.48 -12.48 -16.60
C GLU A 167 -5.37 -12.52 -17.65
N ASP A 168 -5.63 -11.98 -18.85
CA ASP A 168 -4.69 -11.93 -19.97
C ASP A 168 -3.54 -10.93 -19.74
N CYS A 169 -3.73 -9.97 -18.82
CA CYS A 169 -2.72 -8.99 -18.44
C CYS A 169 -1.75 -9.51 -17.38
N LEU A 170 -2.06 -10.64 -16.72
CA LEU A 170 -1.17 -11.24 -15.73
C LEU A 170 0.09 -11.80 -16.39
N THR A 171 1.21 -11.77 -15.67
CA THR A 171 2.39 -12.53 -16.12
C THR A 171 2.09 -14.03 -16.17
N LYS A 172 2.85 -14.80 -16.96
CA LYS A 172 2.71 -16.28 -17.03
C LYS A 172 2.68 -16.93 -15.63
N LYS A 173 3.51 -16.44 -14.71
CA LYS A 173 3.55 -16.91 -13.32
C LYS A 173 2.28 -16.52 -12.57
N GLY A 174 1.79 -15.29 -12.76
CA GLY A 174 0.55 -14.80 -12.14
C GLY A 174 -0.67 -15.60 -12.58
N ALA A 175 -0.86 -15.75 -13.87
CA ALA A 175 -1.95 -16.54 -14.45
C ALA A 175 -1.93 -18.01 -13.98
N LYS A 176 -0.73 -18.63 -13.93
CA LYS A 176 -0.57 -19.99 -13.39
C LYS A 176 -0.99 -20.07 -11.92
N ASN A 177 -0.53 -19.14 -11.08
CA ASN A 177 -0.82 -19.16 -9.65
C ASN A 177 -2.29 -18.86 -9.35
N LEU A 178 -2.91 -17.91 -10.08
CA LEU A 178 -4.34 -17.64 -9.99
C LEU A 178 -5.16 -18.87 -10.40
N LYS A 179 -4.81 -19.55 -11.50
CA LYS A 179 -5.46 -20.79 -11.93
C LYS A 179 -5.32 -21.92 -10.91
N ILE A 180 -4.20 -22.00 -10.19
CA ILE A 180 -4.04 -22.95 -9.08
C ILE A 180 -4.99 -22.57 -7.94
N ALA A 181 -5.02 -21.31 -7.52
CA ALA A 181 -5.89 -20.82 -6.46
C ALA A 181 -7.37 -21.10 -6.74
N LEU A 182 -7.83 -20.83 -7.95
CA LEU A 182 -9.22 -21.09 -8.39
C LEU A 182 -9.64 -22.58 -8.33
N LYS A 183 -8.67 -23.51 -8.31
CA LYS A 183 -8.93 -24.96 -8.21
C LYS A 183 -8.85 -25.52 -6.77
N LYS A 184 -8.66 -24.66 -5.76
CA LYS A 184 -8.27 -25.08 -4.40
C LYS A 184 -9.33 -24.78 -3.33
N HIS A 185 -10.61 -24.91 -3.62
CA HIS A 185 -11.68 -24.70 -2.64
C HIS A 185 -11.54 -23.40 -1.82
N LEU A 186 -11.02 -22.37 -2.49
CA LEU A 186 -10.89 -21.04 -1.92
C LEU A 186 -12.16 -20.23 -2.19
N ASP A 187 -12.69 -19.58 -1.14
CA ASP A 187 -13.84 -18.69 -1.20
C ASP A 187 -13.43 -17.29 -0.76
N THR A 188 -13.61 -16.30 -1.64
CA THR A 188 -13.25 -14.90 -1.37
C THR A 188 -14.49 -14.10 -1.02
N LYS A 189 -14.43 -13.38 0.10
CA LYS A 189 -15.49 -12.50 0.59
C LYS A 189 -15.00 -11.06 0.64
N ILE A 190 -15.89 -10.15 0.30
CA ILE A 190 -15.67 -8.70 0.41
C ILE A 190 -16.64 -8.14 1.44
N GLY A 191 -16.13 -7.32 2.34
CA GLY A 191 -16.95 -6.69 3.39
C GLY A 191 -16.58 -5.23 3.60
N TYR A 192 -17.60 -4.38 3.60
CA TYR A 192 -17.49 -2.93 3.75
C TYR A 192 -17.67 -2.45 5.21
N ASN A 193 -17.53 -3.37 6.14
CA ASN A 193 -17.69 -3.14 7.56
C ASN A 193 -16.74 -4.06 8.36
N THR A 194 -17.00 -4.23 9.63
CA THR A 194 -16.18 -5.02 10.55
C THR A 194 -16.45 -6.52 10.54
N THR A 195 -17.34 -7.03 9.67
CA THR A 195 -17.75 -8.46 9.67
C THR A 195 -16.55 -9.41 9.57
N TYR A 196 -15.56 -9.08 8.75
CA TYR A 196 -14.34 -9.91 8.55
C TYR A 196 -13.12 -9.36 9.27
N LEU A 197 -13.28 -8.43 10.21
CA LEU A 197 -12.16 -7.75 10.87
C LEU A 197 -11.33 -8.69 11.75
N ASP A 198 -11.96 -9.65 12.41
CA ASP A 198 -11.27 -10.63 13.26
C ASP A 198 -10.39 -11.54 12.44
N ASP A 199 -10.92 -12.08 11.35
CA ASP A 199 -10.18 -12.93 10.42
C ASP A 199 -9.05 -12.18 9.75
N PHE A 200 -9.30 -10.96 9.29
CA PHE A 200 -8.27 -10.09 8.74
C PHE A 200 -7.16 -9.81 9.76
N SER A 201 -7.51 -9.48 10.99
CA SER A 201 -6.54 -9.20 12.05
C SER A 201 -5.69 -10.43 12.38
N ARG A 202 -6.29 -11.63 12.35
CA ARG A 202 -5.56 -12.88 12.54
C ARG A 202 -4.48 -13.09 11.48
N VAL A 203 -4.80 -12.92 10.20
CA VAL A 203 -3.80 -13.11 9.12
C VAL A 203 -2.75 -12.00 9.10
N MET A 204 -3.10 -10.80 9.58
CA MET A 204 -2.12 -9.72 9.81
C MET A 204 -1.12 -10.10 10.90
N ASN A 205 -1.58 -10.67 12.02
CA ASN A 205 -0.74 -11.16 13.11
C ASN A 205 0.18 -12.32 12.65
N CYS A 206 -0.33 -13.25 11.82
CA CYS A 206 0.51 -14.28 11.18
C CYS A 206 1.64 -13.66 10.35
N THR A 207 1.34 -12.58 9.62
CA THR A 207 2.33 -11.86 8.80
C THR A 207 3.35 -11.12 9.67
N GLU A 208 2.90 -10.46 10.74
CA GLU A 208 3.75 -9.75 11.72
C GLU A 208 4.76 -10.70 12.35
N ASN A 209 4.28 -11.82 12.90
CA ASN A 209 5.11 -12.84 13.53
C ASN A 209 6.15 -13.42 12.56
N ARG A 210 5.72 -13.76 11.34
CA ARG A 210 6.61 -14.33 10.31
C ARG A 210 7.72 -13.36 9.89
N LYS A 211 7.41 -12.07 9.80
CA LYS A 211 8.37 -11.05 9.33
C LYS A 211 9.18 -10.42 10.47
N GLY A 212 8.81 -10.63 11.72
CA GLY A 212 9.45 -10.00 12.89
C GLY A 212 9.31 -8.47 12.88
N ILE A 213 8.19 -7.94 12.37
CA ILE A 213 7.90 -6.51 12.28
C ILE A 213 6.68 -6.18 13.12
N SER A 214 6.54 -4.91 13.54
CA SER A 214 5.30 -4.44 14.18
C SER A 214 4.38 -3.81 13.14
N LEU A 215 3.17 -4.35 13.03
CA LEU A 215 2.11 -3.84 12.18
C LEU A 215 1.09 -3.04 13.01
N ARG A 216 0.01 -2.61 12.39
CA ARG A 216 -1.10 -1.95 13.09
C ARG A 216 -1.98 -3.00 13.78
N ASN A 217 -2.62 -2.58 14.87
CA ASN A 217 -3.56 -3.42 15.61
C ASN A 217 -4.97 -3.39 14.99
N LYS A 218 -5.84 -4.27 15.48
CA LYS A 218 -7.24 -4.39 15.08
C LYS A 218 -8.01 -3.07 15.18
N ASP A 219 -7.78 -2.28 16.25
CA ASP A 219 -8.48 -1.00 16.46
C ASP A 219 -8.15 0.02 15.38
N TYR A 220 -6.90 0.01 14.88
CA TYR A 220 -6.51 0.87 13.79
C TYR A 220 -7.17 0.46 12.47
N TYR A 221 -7.31 -0.85 12.19
CA TYR A 221 -8.04 -1.32 11.01
C TYR A 221 -9.53 -0.97 11.12
N LYS A 222 -10.12 -1.13 12.32
CA LYS A 222 -11.49 -0.69 12.58
C LYS A 222 -11.67 0.80 12.33
N LEU A 223 -10.75 1.63 12.82
CA LEU A 223 -10.77 3.08 12.61
C LEU A 223 -10.77 3.44 11.11
N LEU A 224 -10.00 2.74 10.27
CA LEU A 224 -10.02 2.95 8.82
C LEU A 224 -11.39 2.62 8.22
N LEU A 225 -11.95 1.45 8.55
CA LEU A 225 -13.28 1.03 8.09
C LEU A 225 -14.37 2.02 8.52
N ASP A 226 -14.37 2.43 9.79
CA ASP A 226 -15.34 3.39 10.32
C ASP A 226 -15.19 4.78 9.69
N THR A 227 -13.96 5.20 9.40
CA THR A 227 -13.67 6.55 8.88
C THR A 227 -14.08 6.70 7.42
N TYR A 228 -13.87 5.67 6.61
CA TYR A 228 -14.15 5.71 5.17
C TYR A 228 -15.46 5.02 4.78
N GLY A 229 -16.09 4.29 5.71
CA GLY A 229 -17.38 3.63 5.48
C GLY A 229 -17.38 2.76 4.23
N GLN A 230 -18.31 2.99 3.32
CA GLN A 230 -18.43 2.23 2.07
C GLN A 230 -17.21 2.35 1.14
N ASN A 231 -16.34 3.33 1.37
CA ASN A 231 -15.11 3.50 0.61
C ASN A 231 -13.91 2.73 1.20
N ALA A 232 -14.10 2.03 2.33
CA ALA A 232 -13.11 1.10 2.87
C ALA A 232 -13.70 -0.31 2.93
N PHE A 233 -12.91 -1.30 2.53
CA PHE A 233 -13.36 -2.68 2.54
C PHE A 233 -12.24 -3.67 2.84
N LEU A 234 -12.65 -4.83 3.35
CA LEU A 234 -11.82 -6.00 3.56
C LEU A 234 -12.11 -7.01 2.45
N THR A 235 -11.07 -7.53 1.82
CA THR A 235 -11.16 -8.75 1.02
C THR A 235 -10.48 -9.86 1.79
N VAL A 236 -11.19 -10.93 2.10
CA VAL A 236 -10.65 -12.10 2.83
C VAL A 236 -10.91 -13.36 2.03
N THR A 237 -9.95 -14.27 2.04
CA THR A 237 -10.08 -15.56 1.34
C THR A 237 -9.99 -16.69 2.34
N TYR A 238 -10.98 -17.56 2.31
CA TYR A 238 -11.09 -18.75 3.14
C TYR A 238 -10.73 -20.00 2.34
N LEU A 239 -10.06 -20.94 3.00
CA LEU A 239 -9.92 -22.32 2.53
C LEU A 239 -10.98 -23.17 3.22
N ASP A 240 -11.76 -23.92 2.43
CA ASP A 240 -12.63 -24.95 2.94
C ASP A 240 -11.78 -26.17 3.31
N LEU A 241 -11.59 -26.38 4.62
CA LEU A 241 -10.74 -27.44 5.16
C LEU A 241 -11.40 -28.79 5.03
N ASP A 242 -12.73 -28.89 5.18
CA ASP A 242 -13.46 -30.16 5.06
C ASP A 242 -13.42 -30.67 3.63
N GLN A 243 -13.78 -29.84 2.66
CA GLN A 243 -13.76 -30.21 1.26
C GLN A 243 -12.34 -30.53 0.78
N THR A 244 -11.35 -29.74 1.19
CA THR A 244 -9.94 -29.98 0.85
C THR A 244 -9.44 -31.29 1.46
N TYR A 245 -9.82 -31.59 2.72
CA TYR A 245 -9.47 -32.84 3.37
C TYR A 245 -10.05 -34.04 2.64
N HIS A 246 -11.34 -34.00 2.29
CA HIS A 246 -11.99 -35.09 1.55
C HIS A 246 -11.29 -35.37 0.22
N GLU A 247 -11.01 -34.33 -0.59
CA GLU A 247 -10.32 -34.51 -1.88
C GLU A 247 -8.93 -35.14 -1.69
N ILE A 248 -8.16 -34.64 -0.71
CA ILE A 248 -6.80 -35.15 -0.45
C ILE A 248 -6.82 -36.56 0.11
N TYR A 249 -7.79 -36.88 0.99
CA TYR A 249 -7.95 -38.20 1.58
C TYR A 249 -8.36 -39.26 0.53
N GLU A 250 -9.26 -38.93 -0.38
CA GLU A 250 -9.61 -39.79 -1.53
C GLU A 250 -8.39 -40.09 -2.41
N ARG A 251 -7.61 -39.06 -2.72
CA ARG A 251 -6.36 -39.21 -3.47
C ARG A 251 -5.33 -40.05 -2.73
N TYR A 252 -5.23 -39.92 -1.42
CA TYR A 252 -4.37 -40.73 -0.55
C TYR A 252 -4.80 -42.19 -0.60
N THR A 253 -6.06 -42.51 -0.35
CA THR A 253 -6.62 -43.87 -0.37
C THR A 253 -6.42 -44.55 -1.74
N LYS A 254 -6.69 -43.77 -2.85
CA LYS A 254 -6.43 -44.29 -4.19
C LYS A 254 -4.94 -44.58 -4.42
N CYS A 255 -4.04 -43.70 -3.97
CA CYS A 255 -2.59 -43.92 -4.12
C CYS A 255 -2.12 -45.15 -3.36
N GLN A 256 -2.65 -45.43 -2.17
CA GLN A 256 -2.35 -46.66 -1.42
C GLN A 256 -2.76 -47.90 -2.21
N LYS A 257 -3.98 -47.90 -2.76
CA LYS A 257 -4.46 -49.01 -3.61
C LYS A 257 -3.58 -49.18 -4.86
N ASP A 258 -3.21 -48.07 -5.53
CA ASP A 258 -2.31 -48.11 -6.70
C ASP A 258 -0.91 -48.68 -6.36
N ILE A 259 -0.43 -48.53 -5.11
CA ILE A 259 0.82 -49.14 -4.63
C ILE A 259 0.62 -50.65 -4.45
N GLU A 260 -0.47 -51.06 -3.77
CA GLU A 260 -0.79 -52.48 -3.53
C GLU A 260 -0.97 -53.28 -4.85
N GLU A 261 -1.56 -52.66 -5.85
CA GLU A 261 -1.81 -53.23 -7.18
C GLU A 261 -0.61 -53.07 -8.15
N CYS A 262 0.51 -52.46 -7.70
CA CYS A 262 1.64 -52.17 -8.57
C CYS A 262 2.46 -53.48 -8.84
N PRO A 263 2.71 -53.86 -10.11
CA PRO A 263 3.53 -55.00 -10.41
C PRO A 263 4.95 -54.88 -9.86
N GLU A 264 5.52 -55.98 -9.30
CA GLU A 264 6.84 -56.00 -8.69
C GLU A 264 7.97 -55.55 -9.65
N ASN A 265 7.81 -55.79 -10.95
CA ASN A 265 8.77 -55.38 -11.98
C ASN A 265 8.67 -53.89 -12.37
N ALA A 266 7.66 -53.15 -11.90
CA ALA A 266 7.41 -51.74 -12.25
C ALA A 266 8.09 -50.79 -11.25
N THR A 267 9.37 -50.99 -10.92
CA THR A 267 10.12 -50.30 -9.86
C THR A 267 10.07 -48.76 -9.96
N LYS A 268 10.17 -48.18 -11.18
CA LYS A 268 10.07 -46.72 -11.37
C LYS A 268 8.66 -46.16 -11.05
N LYS A 269 7.63 -46.93 -11.37
CA LYS A 269 6.24 -46.58 -11.07
C LYS A 269 6.00 -46.63 -9.58
N LEU A 270 6.43 -47.70 -8.93
CA LEU A 270 6.34 -47.90 -7.49
C LEU A 270 7.03 -46.75 -6.74
N PHE A 271 8.27 -46.45 -7.05
CA PHE A 271 9.00 -45.32 -6.45
C PHE A 271 8.22 -43.99 -6.53
N LYS A 272 7.65 -43.69 -7.69
CA LYS A 272 6.85 -42.45 -7.88
C LYS A 272 5.54 -42.48 -7.07
N LEU A 273 4.91 -43.60 -6.94
CA LEU A 273 3.71 -43.78 -6.11
C LEU A 273 4.04 -43.61 -4.62
N GLU A 274 5.15 -44.18 -4.14
CA GLU A 274 5.63 -44.04 -2.75
C GLU A 274 5.96 -42.58 -2.41
N GLU A 275 6.66 -41.82 -3.29
CA GLU A 275 6.89 -40.38 -3.13
C GLU A 275 5.57 -39.60 -3.04
N THR A 276 4.61 -39.96 -3.92
CA THR A 276 3.27 -39.32 -3.92
C THR A 276 2.53 -39.64 -2.63
N ASN A 277 2.53 -40.89 -2.19
CA ASN A 277 1.92 -41.34 -0.95
C ASN A 277 2.50 -40.62 0.27
N ALA A 278 3.83 -40.50 0.36
CA ALA A 278 4.50 -39.80 1.44
C ALA A 278 4.14 -38.29 1.47
N SER A 279 3.91 -37.70 0.30
CA SER A 279 3.44 -36.31 0.21
C SER A 279 1.98 -36.17 0.66
N LEU A 280 1.10 -37.08 0.23
CA LEU A 280 -0.32 -37.07 0.59
C LEU A 280 -0.51 -37.36 2.08
N THR A 281 0.24 -38.30 2.66
CA THR A 281 0.22 -38.57 4.11
C THR A 281 0.50 -37.30 4.93
N ARG A 282 1.52 -36.54 4.54
CA ARG A 282 1.85 -35.27 5.23
C ARG A 282 0.74 -34.25 5.07
N GLU A 283 0.09 -34.19 3.90
CA GLU A 283 -0.99 -33.24 3.65
C GLU A 283 -2.27 -33.63 4.40
N VAL A 284 -2.64 -34.90 4.46
CA VAL A 284 -3.76 -35.41 5.27
C VAL A 284 -3.55 -35.05 6.75
N LYS A 285 -2.39 -35.38 7.31
CA LYS A 285 -2.08 -35.04 8.71
C LYS A 285 -2.15 -33.53 8.97
N PHE A 286 -1.58 -32.74 8.10
CA PHE A 286 -1.65 -31.28 8.21
C PHE A 286 -3.13 -30.80 8.21
N LEU A 287 -3.95 -31.29 7.30
CA LEU A 287 -5.36 -30.88 7.22
C LEU A 287 -6.17 -31.34 8.44
N GLU A 288 -5.90 -32.51 8.99
CA GLU A 288 -6.50 -32.98 10.25
C GLU A 288 -6.19 -32.02 11.40
N GLU A 289 -4.92 -31.66 11.57
CA GLU A 289 -4.49 -30.70 12.58
C GLU A 289 -5.16 -29.33 12.39
N GLN A 290 -5.24 -28.84 11.12
CA GLN A 290 -5.87 -27.55 10.84
C GLN A 290 -7.39 -27.57 11.07
N ARG A 291 -8.07 -28.69 10.76
CA ARG A 291 -9.51 -28.87 11.04
C ARG A 291 -9.80 -28.87 12.54
N ILE A 292 -8.97 -29.50 13.35
CA ILE A 292 -9.08 -29.46 14.81
C ILE A 292 -8.93 -28.01 15.32
N LYS A 293 -7.98 -27.26 14.77
CA LYS A 293 -7.64 -25.89 15.19
C LYS A 293 -8.65 -24.83 14.74
N HIS A 294 -9.19 -24.96 13.53
CA HIS A 294 -9.96 -23.91 12.85
C HIS A 294 -11.41 -24.31 12.51
N GLY A 295 -11.78 -25.57 12.66
CA GLY A 295 -13.08 -26.09 12.21
C GLY A 295 -13.10 -26.36 10.71
N SER A 296 -14.26 -26.16 10.08
CA SER A 296 -14.49 -26.46 8.67
C SER A 296 -13.80 -25.55 7.67
N LYS A 297 -13.43 -24.32 8.08
CA LYS A 297 -12.79 -23.33 7.19
C LYS A 297 -11.86 -22.41 7.94
N VAL A 298 -10.86 -21.88 7.23
CA VAL A 298 -9.89 -20.93 7.78
C VAL A 298 -9.64 -19.78 6.82
N CYS A 299 -9.59 -18.54 7.32
CA CYS A 299 -9.14 -17.40 6.54
C CYS A 299 -7.64 -17.52 6.30
N VAL A 300 -7.19 -17.60 5.05
CA VAL A 300 -5.77 -17.81 4.70
C VAL A 300 -5.04 -16.52 4.34
N CYS A 301 -5.76 -15.51 3.88
CA CYS A 301 -5.20 -14.18 3.57
C CYS A 301 -6.30 -13.13 3.48
N GLY A 302 -5.89 -11.85 3.53
CA GLY A 302 -6.79 -10.72 3.37
C GLY A 302 -6.06 -9.44 3.04
N THR A 303 -6.82 -8.46 2.51
CA THR A 303 -6.40 -7.09 2.25
C THR A 303 -7.37 -6.11 2.89
N LEU A 304 -6.87 -4.91 3.26
CA LEU A 304 -7.67 -3.75 3.60
C LEU A 304 -7.38 -2.65 2.59
N THR A 305 -8.42 -2.21 1.92
CA THR A 305 -8.35 -1.25 0.80
C THR A 305 -9.23 -0.05 1.09
N VAL A 306 -8.79 1.12 0.65
CA VAL A 306 -9.57 2.37 0.70
C VAL A 306 -9.63 2.98 -0.69
N ILE A 307 -10.82 3.40 -1.10
CA ILE A 307 -11.08 4.14 -2.33
C ILE A 307 -11.20 5.63 -1.96
N TYR A 308 -10.55 6.49 -2.74
CA TYR A 308 -10.68 7.94 -2.64
C TYR A 308 -10.64 8.58 -4.02
N GLY A 309 -11.67 9.35 -4.35
CA GLY A 309 -11.90 9.80 -5.72
C GLY A 309 -12.01 8.62 -6.70
N LYS A 310 -11.18 8.62 -7.73
CA LYS A 310 -11.10 7.53 -8.71
C LYS A 310 -9.89 6.61 -8.53
N THR A 311 -9.29 6.59 -7.35
CA THR A 311 -8.11 5.77 -7.05
C THR A 311 -8.37 4.87 -5.85
N SER A 312 -7.67 3.76 -5.75
CA SER A 312 -7.69 2.91 -4.57
C SER A 312 -6.28 2.64 -4.03
N GLU A 313 -6.18 2.45 -2.72
CA GLU A 313 -4.95 2.12 -2.02
C GLU A 313 -5.15 0.83 -1.23
N ILE A 314 -4.42 -0.23 -1.57
CA ILE A 314 -4.33 -1.45 -0.75
C ILE A 314 -3.36 -1.16 0.40
N LEU A 315 -3.89 -0.70 1.52
CA LEU A 315 -3.09 -0.21 2.64
C LEU A 315 -2.41 -1.32 3.44
N TYR A 316 -3.11 -2.44 3.59
CA TYR A 316 -2.65 -3.57 4.40
C TYR A 316 -2.99 -4.88 3.72
N ALA A 317 -2.08 -5.84 3.82
CA ALA A 317 -2.29 -7.20 3.34
C ALA A 317 -1.56 -8.19 4.26
N GLY A 318 -2.26 -9.27 4.62
CA GLY A 318 -1.74 -10.33 5.45
C GLY A 318 -2.02 -11.72 4.88
N MET A 319 -1.20 -12.69 5.27
CA MET A 319 -1.41 -14.08 4.92
C MET A 319 -0.94 -15.01 6.04
N ASP A 320 -1.57 -16.13 6.15
CA ASP A 320 -1.11 -17.28 6.93
C ASP A 320 -0.19 -18.13 6.08
N ASN A 321 1.10 -18.20 6.46
CA ASN A 321 2.12 -18.87 5.67
C ASN A 321 1.99 -20.40 5.63
N ASP A 322 1.27 -20.99 6.58
CA ASP A 322 1.04 -22.44 6.62
C ASP A 322 0.23 -22.89 5.39
N PHE A 323 -0.61 -21.98 4.88
CA PHE A 323 -1.46 -22.20 3.72
C PHE A 323 -0.91 -21.66 2.39
N LYS A 324 0.39 -21.29 2.32
CA LYS A 324 0.99 -20.68 1.10
C LYS A 324 0.84 -21.53 -0.16
N ARG A 325 0.76 -22.87 -0.02
CA ARG A 325 0.61 -23.84 -1.13
C ARG A 325 -0.71 -23.70 -1.89
N TYR A 326 -1.73 -23.12 -1.26
CA TYR A 326 -3.05 -22.93 -1.86
C TYR A 326 -3.14 -21.65 -2.72
N MET A 327 -2.08 -20.85 -2.79
CA MET A 327 -1.96 -19.65 -3.61
C MET A 327 -3.03 -18.57 -3.32
N GLY A 328 -3.64 -18.58 -2.14
CA GLY A 328 -4.68 -17.64 -1.72
C GLY A 328 -4.38 -16.17 -1.98
N PRO A 329 -3.16 -15.63 -1.69
CA PRO A 329 -2.85 -14.23 -1.93
C PRO A 329 -3.06 -13.78 -3.38
N TYR A 330 -2.84 -14.64 -4.38
CA TYR A 330 -3.06 -14.29 -5.79
C TYR A 330 -4.53 -14.07 -6.09
N LEU A 331 -5.41 -14.91 -5.54
CA LEU A 331 -6.85 -14.74 -5.68
C LEU A 331 -7.37 -13.53 -4.91
N THR A 332 -6.93 -13.36 -3.65
CA THR A 332 -7.34 -12.22 -2.81
C THR A 332 -7.00 -10.90 -3.47
N TRP A 333 -5.76 -10.72 -3.94
CA TRP A 333 -5.33 -9.47 -4.56
C TRP A 333 -6.03 -9.24 -5.91
N TYR A 334 -6.20 -10.29 -6.72
CA TYR A 334 -6.95 -10.19 -7.97
C TYR A 334 -8.38 -9.70 -7.72
N LYS A 335 -9.09 -10.33 -6.78
CA LYS A 335 -10.46 -9.93 -6.41
C LYS A 335 -10.55 -8.55 -5.74
N THR A 336 -9.53 -8.15 -5.00
CA THR A 336 -9.44 -6.79 -4.44
C THR A 336 -9.32 -5.73 -5.54
N ILE A 337 -8.45 -5.97 -6.53
CA ILE A 337 -8.23 -5.05 -7.66
C ILE A 337 -9.47 -5.02 -8.57
N GLU A 338 -10.06 -6.17 -8.86
CA GLU A 338 -11.32 -6.32 -9.60
C GLU A 338 -12.43 -5.47 -8.98
N GLU A 339 -12.67 -5.61 -7.68
CA GLU A 339 -13.66 -4.83 -6.92
C GLU A 339 -13.42 -3.32 -7.04
N CYS A 340 -12.15 -2.87 -6.97
CA CYS A 340 -11.83 -1.46 -7.15
C CYS A 340 -12.25 -0.94 -8.53
N PHE A 341 -12.02 -1.72 -9.58
CA PHE A 341 -12.36 -1.32 -10.95
C PHE A 341 -13.87 -1.43 -11.24
N GLU A 342 -14.56 -2.43 -10.70
CA GLU A 342 -16.02 -2.52 -10.75
C GLU A 342 -16.69 -1.32 -10.08
N ARG A 343 -16.03 -0.74 -9.07
CA ARG A 343 -16.47 0.48 -8.39
C ARG A 343 -16.02 1.78 -9.08
N GLY A 344 -15.45 1.70 -10.28
CA GLY A 344 -15.12 2.84 -11.12
C GLY A 344 -13.77 3.50 -10.81
N CYS A 345 -12.87 2.85 -10.07
CA CYS A 345 -11.50 3.30 -9.94
C CYS A 345 -10.79 3.19 -11.29
N VAL A 346 -9.90 4.14 -11.57
CA VAL A 346 -9.01 4.09 -12.75
C VAL A 346 -7.67 3.46 -12.44
N SER A 347 -7.31 3.40 -11.14
CA SER A 347 -6.07 2.79 -10.68
C SER A 347 -6.23 2.14 -9.30
N SER A 348 -5.50 1.06 -9.07
CA SER A 348 -5.39 0.37 -7.79
C SER A 348 -3.92 0.30 -7.37
N ASN A 349 -3.56 1.06 -6.34
CA ASN A 349 -2.21 1.12 -5.80
C ASN A 349 -1.97 -0.04 -4.84
N MET A 350 -1.07 -0.92 -5.22
CA MET A 350 -0.65 -2.06 -4.39
C MET A 350 0.36 -1.67 -3.29
N GLY A 351 0.66 -0.38 -3.14
CA GLY A 351 1.59 0.15 -2.15
C GLY A 351 3.06 0.09 -2.56
N GLY A 352 3.89 0.66 -1.69
CA GLY A 352 5.31 0.87 -1.94
C GLY A 352 6.14 -0.40 -2.08
N VAL A 353 7.29 -0.24 -2.75
CA VAL A 353 8.35 -1.25 -2.90
C VAL A 353 9.73 -0.59 -2.75
N GLU A 354 10.76 -1.40 -2.52
CA GLU A 354 12.16 -0.93 -2.55
C GLU A 354 12.53 -0.41 -3.94
N GLY A 355 13.26 0.69 -3.99
CA GLY A 355 13.71 1.28 -5.26
C GLY A 355 14.73 0.45 -6.01
N THR A 356 15.32 -0.57 -5.37
CA THR A 356 16.14 -1.58 -6.04
C THR A 356 15.32 -2.51 -6.94
N LEU A 357 13.98 -2.50 -6.80
CA LEU A 357 13.02 -3.36 -7.51
C LEU A 357 13.36 -4.85 -7.41
N LYS A 358 13.84 -5.29 -6.25
CA LYS A 358 14.22 -6.67 -5.96
C LYS A 358 13.56 -7.17 -4.68
N GLY A 359 13.41 -8.50 -4.58
CA GLY A 359 12.92 -9.17 -3.38
C GLY A 359 11.48 -9.61 -3.47
N GLY A 360 11.07 -10.45 -2.50
CA GLY A 360 9.82 -11.20 -2.55
C GLY A 360 8.54 -10.36 -2.64
N LEU A 361 8.56 -9.10 -2.18
CA LEU A 361 7.41 -8.21 -2.33
C LEU A 361 7.26 -7.73 -3.77
N VAL A 362 8.36 -7.39 -4.43
CA VAL A 362 8.40 -7.04 -5.85
C VAL A 362 8.01 -8.25 -6.70
N ASP A 363 8.61 -9.41 -6.41
CA ASP A 363 8.31 -10.68 -7.12
C ASP A 363 6.84 -11.08 -7.03
N PHE A 364 6.20 -10.79 -5.88
CA PHE A 364 4.77 -11.06 -5.70
C PHE A 364 3.90 -10.05 -6.48
N LYS A 365 4.16 -8.75 -6.31
CA LYS A 365 3.35 -7.71 -6.95
C LYS A 365 3.51 -7.69 -8.47
N SER A 366 4.71 -8.00 -8.98
CA SER A 366 4.99 -7.99 -10.42
C SER A 366 4.16 -8.98 -11.23
N VAL A 367 3.56 -10.01 -10.57
CA VAL A 367 2.71 -10.97 -11.30
C VAL A 367 1.43 -10.37 -11.84
N PHE A 368 0.97 -9.25 -11.27
CA PHE A 368 -0.19 -8.48 -11.73
C PHE A 368 0.16 -7.49 -12.84
N HIS A 369 1.38 -7.51 -13.35
CA HIS A 369 1.91 -6.63 -14.40
C HIS A 369 1.69 -5.13 -14.12
N PRO A 370 2.03 -4.64 -12.90
CA PRO A 370 1.78 -3.26 -12.52
C PRO A 370 2.74 -2.30 -13.22
N THR A 371 2.30 -1.06 -13.39
CA THR A 371 3.19 0.08 -13.63
C THR A 371 3.92 0.43 -12.33
N ILE A 372 5.22 0.68 -12.42
CA ILE A 372 6.02 1.24 -11.34
C ILE A 372 5.88 2.76 -11.43
N ASN A 373 5.15 3.37 -10.49
CA ASN A 373 5.11 4.81 -10.34
C ASN A 373 6.26 5.25 -9.41
N GLU A 374 7.27 5.86 -10.00
CA GLU A 374 8.39 6.47 -9.27
C GLU A 374 8.06 7.94 -8.99
N PHE A 375 7.91 8.29 -7.71
CA PHE A 375 7.61 9.66 -7.31
C PHE A 375 8.86 10.56 -7.29
N ILE A 376 8.63 11.86 -7.46
CA ILE A 376 9.69 12.89 -7.45
C ILE A 376 10.47 12.95 -6.11
N GLY A 377 9.93 12.37 -5.03
CA GLY A 377 10.59 12.27 -3.73
C GLY A 377 10.13 13.31 -2.71
N GLU A 378 10.91 13.43 -1.64
CA GLU A 378 10.62 14.35 -0.54
C GLU A 378 11.30 15.69 -0.69
N PHE A 379 10.65 16.69 -0.09
CA PHE A 379 11.18 18.04 0.01
C PHE A 379 11.01 18.58 1.43
N ASP A 380 11.88 19.50 1.80
CA ASP A 380 11.75 20.29 3.01
C ASP A 380 11.63 21.77 2.65
N LEU A 381 10.67 22.48 3.27
CA LEU A 381 10.60 23.93 3.27
C LEU A 381 11.07 24.44 4.65
N PRO A 382 12.32 24.90 4.78
CA PRO A 382 12.83 25.48 6.04
C PRO A 382 12.02 26.72 6.44
N VAL A 383 11.40 26.72 7.62
CA VAL A 383 10.67 27.86 8.17
C VAL A 383 11.60 28.74 8.99
N ASN A 384 12.39 28.11 9.88
CA ASN A 384 13.50 28.74 10.59
C ASN A 384 14.80 28.08 10.13
N LYS A 385 15.58 28.79 9.29
CA LYS A 385 16.77 28.24 8.64
C LYS A 385 17.82 27.75 9.64
N MET A 386 18.05 28.49 10.73
CA MET A 386 19.07 28.14 11.71
C MET A 386 18.68 26.89 12.51
N LEU A 387 17.45 26.85 13.01
CA LEU A 387 16.95 25.69 13.75
C LEU A 387 16.76 24.46 12.85
N TYR A 388 16.40 24.65 11.57
CA TYR A 388 16.35 23.57 10.58
C TYR A 388 17.72 22.91 10.41
N SER A 389 18.78 23.68 10.21
CA SER A 389 20.14 23.13 10.07
C SER A 389 20.61 22.37 11.33
N LEU A 390 20.26 22.87 12.51
CA LEU A 390 20.52 22.16 13.76
C LEU A 390 19.72 20.84 13.87
N SER A 391 18.47 20.84 13.44
CA SER A 391 17.63 19.63 13.44
C SER A 391 18.10 18.58 12.43
N GLU A 392 18.58 18.99 11.25
CA GLU A 392 19.21 18.08 10.27
C GLU A 392 20.48 17.44 10.86
N MET A 393 21.32 18.23 11.54
CA MET A 393 22.53 17.72 12.17
C MET A 393 22.22 16.73 13.29
N ALA A 394 21.27 17.05 14.16
CA ALA A 394 20.81 16.15 15.24
C ALA A 394 20.23 14.84 14.70
N TYR A 395 19.45 14.91 13.62
CA TYR A 395 18.89 13.73 12.95
C TYR A 395 19.99 12.85 12.35
N LYS A 396 20.96 13.41 11.65
CA LYS A 396 22.12 12.69 11.09
C LYS A 396 22.93 11.98 12.19
N LEU A 397 23.21 12.66 13.29
CA LEU A 397 23.94 12.09 14.44
C LEU A 397 23.16 10.91 15.07
N ARG A 398 21.82 11.03 15.21
CA ARG A 398 20.98 9.95 15.73
C ARG A 398 20.94 8.73 14.78
N LYS A 399 20.89 8.96 13.47
CA LYS A 399 20.92 7.89 12.46
C LYS A 399 22.25 7.15 12.46
N HIS A 400 23.37 7.85 12.65
CA HIS A 400 24.68 7.22 12.81
C HIS A 400 24.75 6.34 14.08
N LYS A 401 24.26 6.81 15.22
CA LYS A 401 24.23 6.01 16.47
C LYS A 401 23.38 4.74 16.37
N ASN A 402 22.28 4.77 15.62
CA ASN A 402 21.41 3.61 15.46
C ASN A 402 21.92 2.59 14.41
N LYS A 403 22.88 2.94 13.56
CA LYS A 403 23.54 2.00 12.64
C LYS A 403 24.66 1.18 13.29
N HIS A 404 25.11 1.60 14.47
CA HIS A 404 26.18 0.95 15.23
C HIS A 404 25.67 0.23 16.50
N LYS A 405 24.36 0.10 16.65
CA LYS A 405 23.66 -0.79 17.59
C LYS A 405 22.98 -1.91 16.82
#